data_fda6de731731611d53a8b823240d2a51
#
_entry.id   fda6de731731611d53a8b823240d2a51
#
_cell.length_a   1.000
_cell.length_b   1.000
_cell.length_c   1.000
_cell.angle_alpha   90.00
_cell.angle_beta   90.00
_cell.angle_gamma   90.00
#
_symmetry.space_group_name_H-M   'P 1'
#
loop_
_entity.id
_entity.type
_entity.pdbx_description
1 polymer ?
#
loop_
_entity_poly.entity_id
_entity_poly.type
_entity_poly.pdbx_seq_one_letter_code
_entity_poly.pdbx_strand_id
1 'polypeptide(L)'
;MRTLLLAIALAIAAPALAELNDKKPITATVTGATPSGYPRTMVEGLNAVVRDAYPGSAVSFKPNSPGGGVLAIAEGQADFTATATGTEVKLANEGDFPFKAPLKGKFSLAMQLYDNQYIHFLMTKEWADQNGIRSWADIAAKKPRMRLAINRPDNPQTTIGGPYEVMKAYGFSINDIEKWGGSYVLGNSAIGLAAITDGKADVFMNARNLGDSLIKDIASKRELLWIDGDQATVQKAADTFNFKADMVEKGTYPFMEKDYPTVRMWVALLAGNHVSEETVYKYVKAVAENEARVQAIGGSLKTAFTRAKMPANPGNLPYHPGAARYYKEVGLLK
;
A
#
# COMPACT_ATOMS: atom_id res chain seq x y z
N MET A 1 32.40 -71.02 15.08
CA MET A 1 31.26 -70.07 15.20
C MET A 1 31.72 -68.73 14.68
N ARG A 2 31.31 -68.38 13.46
CA ARG A 2 31.64 -67.08 12.85
C ARG A 2 30.35 -66.22 12.90
N THR A 3 30.40 -65.16 13.69
CA THR A 3 29.31 -64.20 13.85
C THR A 3 29.34 -63.22 12.65
N LEU A 4 28.28 -63.25 11.84
CA LEU A 4 28.05 -62.30 10.77
C LEU A 4 27.43 -61.05 11.35
N LEU A 5 28.13 -59.91 11.32
CA LEU A 5 27.60 -58.60 11.61
C LEU A 5 26.92 -58.05 10.34
N LEU A 6 25.62 -57.95 10.36
CA LEU A 6 24.83 -57.28 9.34
C LEU A 6 24.86 -55.76 9.58
N ALA A 7 25.56 -55.02 8.73
CA ALA A 7 25.50 -53.54 8.73
C ALA A 7 24.24 -53.10 7.95
N ILE A 8 23.23 -52.63 8.64
CA ILE A 8 22.08 -51.96 8.03
C ILE A 8 22.50 -50.52 7.75
N ALA A 9 22.81 -50.24 6.49
CA ALA A 9 22.97 -48.86 6.03
C ALA A 9 21.57 -48.19 5.92
N LEU A 10 21.30 -47.27 6.84
CA LEU A 10 20.10 -46.41 6.75
C LEU A 10 20.34 -45.39 5.62
N ALA A 11 19.78 -45.64 4.46
CA ALA A 11 19.67 -44.66 3.39
C ALA A 11 18.66 -43.59 3.84
N ILE A 12 19.15 -42.52 4.45
CA ILE A 12 18.35 -41.31 4.68
C ILE A 12 18.13 -40.70 3.29
N ALA A 13 16.93 -40.82 2.82
CA ALA A 13 16.46 -40.21 1.58
C ALA A 13 16.73 -38.69 1.64
N ALA A 14 17.48 -38.18 0.68
CA ALA A 14 17.64 -36.78 0.39
C ALA A 14 16.72 -36.38 -0.80
N PRO A 15 15.41 -36.16 -0.58
CA PRO A 15 14.56 -35.56 -1.60
C PRO A 15 14.42 -34.04 -1.47
N ALA A 16 14.90 -33.41 -0.39
CA ALA A 16 14.62 -32.00 -0.11
C ALA A 16 15.56 -30.98 -0.80
N LEU A 17 16.74 -31.40 -1.25
CA LEU A 17 17.72 -30.47 -1.87
C LEU A 17 17.61 -30.34 -3.39
N ALA A 18 16.95 -31.25 -4.07
CA ALA A 18 16.82 -31.22 -5.54
C ALA A 18 15.76 -30.19 -6.02
N GLU A 19 14.79 -29.81 -5.18
CA GLU A 19 13.76 -28.82 -5.52
C GLU A 19 14.22 -27.37 -5.40
N LEU A 20 15.33 -27.10 -4.70
CA LEU A 20 15.82 -25.74 -4.41
C LEU A 20 16.36 -24.99 -5.63
N ASN A 21 16.61 -25.66 -6.73
CA ASN A 21 17.10 -25.10 -8.00
C ASN A 21 16.11 -25.26 -9.16
N ASP A 22 14.85 -25.51 -8.88
CA ASP A 22 13.85 -25.64 -9.93
C ASP A 22 13.63 -24.30 -10.64
N LYS A 23 14.11 -24.22 -11.89
CA LYS A 23 13.96 -23.08 -12.82
C LYS A 23 12.69 -23.17 -13.66
N LYS A 24 11.77 -24.08 -13.35
CA LYS A 24 10.51 -24.19 -14.09
C LYS A 24 9.75 -22.87 -14.08
N PRO A 25 9.25 -22.44 -15.24
CA PRO A 25 8.49 -21.21 -15.35
C PRO A 25 7.19 -21.26 -14.53
N ILE A 26 6.71 -20.09 -14.16
CA ILE A 26 5.39 -19.93 -13.53
C ILE A 26 4.46 -19.12 -14.44
N THR A 27 3.16 -19.35 -14.29
CA THR A 27 2.12 -18.51 -14.88
C THR A 27 1.36 -17.82 -13.77
N ALA A 28 1.24 -16.49 -13.85
CA ALA A 28 0.51 -15.72 -12.85
C ALA A 28 -0.03 -14.40 -13.43
N THR A 29 -1.16 -13.95 -12.89
CA THR A 29 -1.74 -12.64 -13.17
C THR A 29 -1.70 -11.78 -11.92
N VAL A 30 -1.06 -10.60 -12.02
CA VAL A 30 -1.03 -9.60 -10.96
C VAL A 30 -2.00 -8.48 -11.29
N THR A 31 -2.76 -8.03 -10.31
CA THR A 31 -3.79 -6.99 -10.47
C THR A 31 -3.67 -5.89 -9.42
N GLY A 32 -4.67 -5.01 -9.34
CA GLY A 32 -4.86 -4.00 -8.29
C GLY A 32 -4.51 -2.60 -8.72
N ALA A 33 -3.38 -2.41 -9.37
CA ALA A 33 -2.87 -1.09 -9.74
C ALA A 33 -3.68 -0.40 -10.84
N THR A 34 -3.57 0.92 -10.89
CA THR A 34 -4.07 1.73 -12.00
C THR A 34 -3.27 1.45 -13.28
N PRO A 35 -3.84 1.68 -14.48
CA PRO A 35 -3.16 1.42 -15.76
C PRO A 35 -1.99 2.38 -16.05
N SER A 36 -1.75 3.35 -15.18
CA SER A 36 -0.72 4.39 -15.35
C SER A 36 -0.06 4.76 -14.02
N GLY A 37 1.05 5.49 -14.09
CA GLY A 37 1.78 6.00 -12.93
C GLY A 37 2.60 4.93 -12.21
N TYR A 38 3.09 5.29 -11.02
CA TYR A 38 3.99 4.45 -10.24
C TYR A 38 3.47 3.02 -9.93
N PRO A 39 2.17 2.82 -9.57
CA PRO A 39 1.68 1.47 -9.31
C PRO A 39 1.85 0.53 -10.50
N ARG A 40 1.62 0.99 -11.73
CA ARG A 40 1.90 0.19 -12.94
C ARG A 40 3.38 -0.13 -13.08
N THR A 41 4.24 0.90 -12.98
CA THR A 41 5.70 0.72 -13.08
C THR A 41 6.21 -0.29 -12.05
N MET A 42 5.70 -0.23 -10.84
CA MET A 42 6.03 -1.16 -9.76
C MET A 42 5.65 -2.61 -10.12
N VAL A 43 4.41 -2.85 -10.53
CA VAL A 43 3.95 -4.21 -10.85
C VAL A 43 4.72 -4.79 -12.04
N GLU A 44 4.89 -4.01 -13.10
CA GLU A 44 5.63 -4.46 -14.29
C GLU A 44 7.12 -4.74 -13.96
N GLY A 45 7.71 -3.92 -13.08
CA GLY A 45 9.07 -4.14 -12.60
C GLY A 45 9.21 -5.42 -11.78
N LEU A 46 8.30 -5.68 -10.84
CA LEU A 46 8.27 -6.93 -10.06
C LEU A 46 8.07 -8.14 -10.98
N ASN A 47 7.14 -8.06 -11.93
CA ASN A 47 6.92 -9.12 -12.90
C ASN A 47 8.15 -9.38 -13.77
N ALA A 48 8.90 -8.34 -14.14
CA ALA A 48 10.16 -8.49 -14.88
C ALA A 48 11.22 -9.23 -14.05
N VAL A 49 11.33 -8.90 -12.76
CA VAL A 49 12.24 -9.63 -11.85
C VAL A 49 11.90 -11.12 -11.81
N VAL A 50 10.60 -11.47 -11.74
CA VAL A 50 10.16 -12.87 -11.70
C VAL A 50 10.43 -13.58 -13.04
N ARG A 51 10.13 -12.95 -14.19
CA ARG A 51 10.39 -13.53 -15.51
C ARG A 51 11.87 -13.82 -15.75
N ASP A 52 12.75 -12.95 -15.24
CA ASP A 52 14.19 -13.15 -15.39
C ASP A 52 14.75 -14.21 -14.44
N ALA A 53 14.19 -14.30 -13.21
CA ALA A 53 14.56 -15.37 -12.28
C ALA A 53 14.12 -16.76 -12.77
N TYR A 54 12.97 -16.82 -13.45
CA TYR A 54 12.38 -18.05 -14.01
C TYR A 54 12.05 -17.86 -15.50
N PRO A 55 13.03 -18.04 -16.39
CA PRO A 55 12.87 -17.86 -17.84
C PRO A 55 11.70 -18.69 -18.41
N GLY A 56 10.93 -18.09 -19.31
CA GLY A 56 9.72 -18.71 -19.85
C GLY A 56 8.46 -18.48 -19.03
N SER A 57 8.55 -17.80 -17.87
CA SER A 57 7.37 -17.47 -17.07
C SER A 57 6.44 -16.49 -17.77
N ALA A 58 5.13 -16.77 -17.69
CA ALA A 58 4.06 -15.92 -18.19
C ALA A 58 3.43 -15.13 -17.03
N VAL A 59 4.13 -14.09 -16.55
CA VAL A 59 3.60 -13.21 -15.49
C VAL A 59 3.08 -11.92 -16.13
N SER A 60 1.78 -11.70 -16.02
CA SER A 60 1.08 -10.60 -16.67
C SER A 60 0.53 -9.60 -15.63
N PHE A 61 0.25 -8.38 -16.11
CA PHE A 61 -0.40 -7.34 -15.33
C PHE A 61 -1.80 -7.05 -15.91
N LYS A 62 -2.84 -7.14 -15.05
CA LYS A 62 -4.22 -6.80 -15.37
C LYS A 62 -4.65 -5.60 -14.51
N PRO A 63 -4.67 -4.38 -15.05
CA PRO A 63 -5.04 -3.18 -14.29
C PRO A 63 -6.53 -3.07 -13.99
N ASN A 64 -6.89 -2.07 -13.18
CA ASN A 64 -8.27 -1.61 -12.93
C ASN A 64 -9.18 -2.61 -12.23
N SER A 65 -8.68 -3.33 -11.23
CA SER A 65 -9.55 -4.17 -10.41
C SER A 65 -10.11 -3.37 -9.22
N PRO A 66 -11.44 -3.31 -9.05
CA PRO A 66 -12.07 -2.67 -7.90
C PRO A 66 -11.58 -3.22 -6.56
N GLY A 67 -11.63 -2.39 -5.51
CA GLY A 67 -11.20 -2.79 -4.17
C GLY A 67 -9.73 -3.21 -4.13
N GLY A 68 -8.86 -2.47 -4.83
CA GLY A 68 -7.43 -2.77 -4.85
C GLY A 68 -7.07 -4.14 -5.42
N GLY A 69 -7.99 -4.77 -6.15
CA GLY A 69 -7.79 -6.11 -6.69
C GLY A 69 -8.06 -7.25 -5.71
N VAL A 70 -8.41 -6.97 -4.46
CA VAL A 70 -8.67 -8.02 -3.45
C VAL A 70 -9.86 -8.89 -3.85
N LEU A 71 -10.92 -8.33 -4.43
CA LEU A 71 -12.03 -9.10 -4.94
C LEU A 71 -11.59 -10.08 -6.04
N ALA A 72 -10.78 -9.61 -6.99
CA ALA A 72 -10.32 -10.43 -8.11
C ALA A 72 -9.49 -11.65 -7.65
N ILE A 73 -8.61 -11.47 -6.67
CA ILE A 73 -7.84 -12.61 -6.12
C ILE A 73 -8.71 -13.53 -5.26
N ALA A 74 -9.70 -13.00 -4.56
CA ALA A 74 -10.62 -13.80 -3.74
C ALA A 74 -11.55 -14.68 -4.59
N GLU A 75 -11.86 -14.25 -5.82
CA GLU A 75 -12.72 -14.95 -6.79
C GLU A 75 -11.94 -15.78 -7.83
N GLY A 76 -10.61 -15.82 -7.75
CA GLY A 76 -9.76 -16.57 -8.68
C GLY A 76 -9.65 -15.94 -10.08
N GLN A 77 -9.96 -14.65 -10.23
CA GLN A 77 -9.84 -13.91 -11.49
C GLN A 77 -8.42 -13.35 -11.71
N ALA A 78 -7.62 -13.31 -10.66
CA ALA A 78 -6.20 -12.99 -10.67
C ALA A 78 -5.51 -13.75 -9.52
N ASP A 79 -4.20 -13.92 -9.61
CA ASP A 79 -3.42 -14.66 -8.63
C ASP A 79 -2.91 -13.77 -7.50
N PHE A 80 -2.49 -12.56 -7.85
CA PHE A 80 -1.93 -11.58 -6.91
C PHE A 80 -2.54 -10.20 -7.06
N THR A 81 -2.55 -9.43 -5.95
CA THR A 81 -2.67 -7.98 -6.02
C THR A 81 -1.48 -7.32 -5.32
N ALA A 82 -0.89 -6.29 -5.96
CA ALA A 82 0.33 -5.62 -5.49
C ALA A 82 0.09 -4.22 -4.91
N THR A 83 -1.16 -3.84 -4.66
CA THR A 83 -1.50 -2.49 -4.18
C THR A 83 -2.46 -2.50 -2.99
N ALA A 84 -2.60 -3.65 -2.34
CA ALA A 84 -3.46 -3.77 -1.17
C ALA A 84 -2.83 -3.06 0.03
N THR A 85 -3.65 -2.34 0.76
CA THR A 85 -3.32 -1.65 2.01
C THR A 85 -4.19 -2.15 3.16
N GLY A 86 -3.99 -1.65 4.35
CA GLY A 86 -4.84 -1.96 5.50
C GLY A 86 -6.33 -1.66 5.25
N THR A 87 -6.61 -0.64 4.42
CA THR A 87 -7.99 -0.27 4.06
C THR A 87 -8.68 -1.40 3.31
N GLU A 88 -8.11 -1.87 2.20
CA GLU A 88 -8.72 -2.94 1.39
C GLU A 88 -8.82 -4.23 2.19
N VAL A 89 -7.79 -4.55 2.97
CA VAL A 89 -7.77 -5.76 3.81
C VAL A 89 -8.94 -5.74 4.82
N LYS A 90 -9.12 -4.63 5.53
CA LYS A 90 -10.21 -4.51 6.52
C LYS A 90 -11.57 -4.57 5.85
N LEU A 91 -11.81 -3.71 4.86
CA LEU A 91 -13.11 -3.66 4.17
C LEU A 91 -13.46 -5.01 3.51
N ALA A 92 -12.49 -5.70 2.92
CA ALA A 92 -12.69 -7.02 2.34
C ALA A 92 -13.02 -8.07 3.41
N ASN A 93 -12.34 -8.06 4.55
CA ASN A 93 -12.61 -9.01 5.63
C ASN A 93 -13.98 -8.80 6.28
N GLU A 94 -14.49 -7.58 6.32
CA GLU A 94 -15.78 -7.21 6.90
C GLU A 94 -16.92 -7.27 5.88
N GLY A 95 -16.61 -7.25 4.59
CA GLY A 95 -17.60 -7.20 3.52
C GLY A 95 -18.21 -5.82 3.32
N ASP A 96 -17.51 -4.78 3.81
CA ASP A 96 -17.91 -3.39 3.65
C ASP A 96 -17.65 -2.90 2.23
N PHE A 97 -18.37 -1.84 1.83
CA PHE A 97 -18.21 -1.25 0.51
C PHE A 97 -16.73 -0.97 0.17
N PRO A 98 -16.23 -1.36 -1.02
CA PRO A 98 -16.98 -1.79 -2.21
C PRO A 98 -17.24 -3.31 -2.28
N PHE A 99 -16.94 -4.08 -1.26
CA PHE A 99 -17.24 -5.51 -1.20
C PHE A 99 -18.69 -5.74 -0.80
N LYS A 100 -19.30 -6.81 -1.28
CA LYS A 100 -20.70 -7.15 -1.02
C LYS A 100 -20.88 -8.21 0.07
N ALA A 101 -19.79 -8.84 0.47
CA ALA A 101 -19.74 -9.89 1.48
C ALA A 101 -18.33 -10.04 2.01
N PRO A 102 -18.14 -10.58 3.25
CA PRO A 102 -16.84 -10.85 3.82
C PRO A 102 -16.00 -11.81 2.96
N LEU A 103 -14.75 -11.42 2.71
CA LEU A 103 -13.79 -12.22 1.94
C LEU A 103 -12.70 -12.85 2.83
N LYS A 104 -12.89 -12.84 4.15
CA LYS A 104 -11.96 -13.44 5.11
C LYS A 104 -11.67 -14.88 4.75
N GLY A 105 -10.40 -15.27 4.72
CA GLY A 105 -9.95 -16.61 4.35
C GLY A 105 -9.93 -16.91 2.86
N LYS A 106 -10.11 -15.91 1.99
CA LYS A 106 -10.01 -16.04 0.53
C LYS A 106 -8.66 -15.60 -0.03
N PHE A 107 -7.88 -14.86 0.74
CA PHE A 107 -6.57 -14.34 0.36
C PHE A 107 -5.61 -14.36 1.55
N SER A 108 -4.32 -14.29 1.27
CA SER A 108 -3.23 -14.36 2.25
C SER A 108 -2.10 -13.40 1.88
N LEU A 109 -1.26 -13.07 2.86
CA LEU A 109 -0.08 -12.24 2.65
C LEU A 109 1.01 -13.02 1.91
N ALA A 110 1.46 -12.50 0.78
CA ALA A 110 2.68 -12.95 0.13
C ALA A 110 3.90 -12.15 0.65
N MET A 111 3.83 -10.83 0.65
CA MET A 111 4.89 -9.96 1.20
C MET A 111 4.42 -8.54 1.45
N GLN A 112 5.04 -7.85 2.39
CA GLN A 112 5.00 -6.39 2.43
C GLN A 112 5.94 -5.84 1.36
N LEU A 113 5.46 -4.87 0.58
CA LEU A 113 6.25 -4.20 -0.44
C LEU A 113 6.96 -2.96 0.11
N TYR A 114 6.21 -2.11 0.81
CA TYR A 114 6.75 -0.89 1.45
C TYR A 114 5.79 -0.35 2.50
N ASP A 115 6.30 0.54 3.35
CA ASP A 115 5.57 1.18 4.46
C ASP A 115 5.86 2.69 4.58
N ASN A 116 6.24 3.33 3.48
CA ASN A 116 6.65 4.72 3.44
C ASN A 116 5.71 5.62 2.63
N GLN A 117 4.45 5.27 2.57
CA GLN A 117 3.40 6.13 2.02
C GLN A 117 2.77 6.95 3.14
N TYR A 118 2.78 8.27 2.98
CA TYR A 118 2.26 9.21 3.96
C TYR A 118 1.09 9.98 3.38
N ILE A 119 0.02 10.10 4.14
CA ILE A 119 -1.09 10.96 3.73
C ILE A 119 -0.66 12.43 3.87
N HIS A 120 -0.75 13.16 2.80
CA HIS A 120 -0.49 14.59 2.81
C HIS A 120 -1.79 15.34 3.02
N PHE A 121 -1.84 16.13 4.06
CA PHE A 121 -2.95 17.00 4.44
C PHE A 121 -2.57 18.45 4.13
N LEU A 122 -2.70 18.83 2.88
CA LEU A 122 -2.25 20.15 2.40
C LEU A 122 -3.43 21.09 2.16
N MET A 123 -3.22 22.37 2.41
CA MET A 123 -4.17 23.42 2.04
C MET A 123 -3.41 24.62 1.46
N THR A 124 -4.07 25.38 0.58
CA THR A 124 -3.51 26.64 0.12
C THR A 124 -3.57 27.67 1.25
N LYS A 125 -2.50 28.43 1.44
CA LYS A 125 -2.43 29.47 2.47
C LYS A 125 -3.51 30.55 2.26
N GLU A 126 -3.80 30.89 1.02
CA GLU A 126 -4.85 31.83 0.66
C GLU A 126 -6.20 31.42 1.24
N TRP A 127 -6.64 30.19 0.96
CA TRP A 127 -7.91 29.67 1.50
C TRP A 127 -7.90 29.57 3.02
N ALA A 128 -6.77 29.12 3.57
CA ALA A 128 -6.60 28.99 5.01
C ALA A 128 -6.71 30.34 5.73
N ASP A 129 -6.11 31.39 5.21
CA ASP A 129 -6.16 32.74 5.77
C ASP A 129 -7.57 33.36 5.65
N GLN A 130 -8.21 33.22 4.49
CA GLN A 130 -9.58 33.71 4.26
C GLN A 130 -10.60 33.10 5.22
N ASN A 131 -10.42 31.84 5.63
CA ASN A 131 -11.33 31.10 6.51
C ASN A 131 -10.82 31.01 7.96
N GLY A 132 -9.63 31.50 8.24
CA GLY A 132 -8.98 31.40 9.55
C GLY A 132 -8.68 29.97 9.97
N ILE A 133 -8.32 29.08 9.01
CA ILE A 133 -8.05 27.66 9.24
C ILE A 133 -6.55 27.42 9.41
N ARG A 134 -6.20 26.59 10.42
CA ARG A 134 -4.83 26.10 10.62
C ARG A 134 -4.84 24.62 10.95
N SER A 135 -5.95 24.09 11.47
CA SER A 135 -6.05 22.75 12.03
C SER A 135 -7.32 22.03 11.60
N TRP A 136 -7.36 20.72 11.83
CA TRP A 136 -8.56 19.91 11.70
C TRP A 136 -9.69 20.38 12.62
N ALA A 137 -9.33 20.82 13.83
CA ALA A 137 -10.31 21.37 14.79
C ALA A 137 -10.95 22.66 14.26
N ASP A 138 -10.18 23.53 13.58
CA ASP A 138 -10.74 24.72 12.94
C ASP A 138 -11.72 24.35 11.83
N ILE A 139 -11.39 23.36 10.99
CA ILE A 139 -12.29 22.88 9.92
C ILE A 139 -13.60 22.37 10.53
N ALA A 140 -13.52 21.54 11.56
CA ALA A 140 -14.71 20.99 12.24
C ALA A 140 -15.58 22.08 12.87
N ALA A 141 -14.97 23.07 13.51
CA ALA A 141 -15.68 24.15 14.19
C ALA A 141 -16.30 25.16 13.21
N LYS A 142 -15.56 25.57 12.19
CA LYS A 142 -15.96 26.66 11.30
C LYS A 142 -16.74 26.20 10.07
N LYS A 143 -16.65 24.90 9.72
CA LYS A 143 -17.38 24.29 8.62
C LYS A 143 -17.23 25.07 7.30
N PRO A 144 -15.99 25.38 6.88
CA PRO A 144 -15.75 26.27 5.76
C PRO A 144 -16.17 25.60 4.44
N ARG A 145 -16.64 26.41 3.51
CA ARG A 145 -16.71 25.97 2.12
C ARG A 145 -15.30 25.63 1.62
N MET A 146 -15.05 24.40 1.16
CA MET A 146 -13.76 23.99 0.62
C MET A 146 -13.92 23.18 -0.68
N ARG A 147 -12.97 23.35 -1.58
CA ARG A 147 -12.82 22.50 -2.76
C ARG A 147 -11.73 21.47 -2.45
N LEU A 148 -12.15 20.23 -2.17
CA LEU A 148 -11.27 19.15 -1.73
C LEU A 148 -10.82 18.29 -2.90
N ALA A 149 -9.52 18.23 -3.15
CA ALA A 149 -8.90 17.26 -4.04
C ALA A 149 -8.58 15.97 -3.27
N ILE A 150 -9.26 14.89 -3.62
CA ILE A 150 -9.17 13.60 -2.93
C ILE A 150 -9.41 12.45 -3.92
N ASN A 151 -9.02 11.24 -3.56
CA ASN A 151 -9.30 10.08 -4.39
C ASN A 151 -10.82 9.77 -4.45
N ARG A 152 -11.20 8.98 -5.44
CA ARG A 152 -12.60 8.58 -5.61
C ARG A 152 -13.05 7.71 -4.43
N PRO A 153 -14.29 7.90 -3.95
CA PRO A 153 -14.83 7.08 -2.85
C PRO A 153 -14.97 5.59 -3.19
N ASP A 154 -15.12 5.27 -4.49
CA ASP A 154 -15.22 3.91 -5.01
C ASP A 154 -13.87 3.22 -5.24
N ASN A 155 -12.77 3.94 -5.00
CA ASN A 155 -11.42 3.38 -5.02
C ASN A 155 -10.79 3.47 -3.62
N PRO A 156 -10.92 2.44 -2.77
CA PRO A 156 -10.43 2.46 -1.39
C PRO A 156 -8.92 2.48 -1.26
N GLN A 157 -8.16 2.32 -2.36
CA GLN A 157 -6.74 2.00 -2.33
C GLN A 157 -5.85 2.88 -1.49
N THR A 158 -6.09 4.15 -1.35
CA THR A 158 -5.09 4.97 -0.66
C THR A 158 -5.68 6.05 0.20
N THR A 159 -6.93 6.39 -0.04
CA THR A 159 -7.39 7.68 0.44
C THR A 159 -8.59 7.60 1.35
N ILE A 160 -9.39 6.56 1.21
CA ILE A 160 -10.57 6.41 2.07
C ILE A 160 -10.14 6.15 3.50
N GLY A 161 -9.13 5.26 3.71
CA GLY A 161 -8.70 4.90 5.06
C GLY A 161 -8.14 6.08 5.84
N GLY A 162 -7.08 6.71 5.33
CA GLY A 162 -6.39 7.76 6.06
C GLY A 162 -7.23 9.03 6.26
N PRO A 163 -7.55 9.78 5.19
CA PRO A 163 -8.22 11.07 5.30
C PRO A 163 -9.64 10.97 5.89
N TYR A 164 -10.40 9.94 5.52
CA TYR A 164 -11.78 9.82 5.98
C TYR A 164 -11.86 9.51 7.47
N GLU A 165 -11.01 8.63 7.99
CA GLU A 165 -10.98 8.34 9.41
C GLU A 165 -10.42 9.50 10.22
N VAL A 166 -9.48 10.29 9.69
CA VAL A 166 -9.03 11.52 10.33
C VAL A 166 -10.18 12.53 10.38
N MET A 167 -10.87 12.81 9.28
CA MET A 167 -12.04 13.69 9.28
C MET A 167 -13.09 13.24 10.30
N LYS A 168 -13.40 11.94 10.31
CA LYS A 168 -14.37 11.35 11.24
C LYS A 168 -13.93 11.46 12.70
N ALA A 169 -12.64 11.30 12.98
CA ALA A 169 -12.09 11.49 14.32
C ALA A 169 -12.23 12.94 14.81
N TYR A 170 -12.25 13.92 13.89
CA TYR A 170 -12.55 15.33 14.18
C TYR A 170 -14.05 15.69 14.08
N GLY A 171 -14.93 14.70 13.91
CA GLY A 171 -16.38 14.87 14.02
C GLY A 171 -17.08 15.32 12.74
N PHE A 172 -16.48 15.15 11.56
CA PHE A 172 -17.11 15.41 10.27
C PHE A 172 -16.74 14.36 9.22
N SER A 173 -17.44 14.36 8.11
CA SER A 173 -17.24 13.41 7.01
C SER A 173 -17.12 14.13 5.67
N ILE A 174 -16.80 13.38 4.63
CA ILE A 174 -16.80 13.91 3.27
C ILE A 174 -18.18 14.48 2.89
N ASN A 175 -19.28 13.84 3.30
CA ASN A 175 -20.63 14.30 3.00
C ASN A 175 -20.98 15.65 3.67
N ASP A 176 -20.30 16.00 4.76
CA ASP A 176 -20.53 17.29 5.44
C ASP A 176 -19.89 18.44 4.67
N ILE A 177 -18.80 18.18 3.94
CA ILE A 177 -18.17 19.17 3.06
C ILE A 177 -19.15 19.69 2.00
N GLU A 178 -19.96 18.81 1.38
CA GLU A 178 -21.01 19.24 0.44
C GLU A 178 -22.09 20.06 1.11
N LYS A 179 -22.54 19.66 2.31
CA LYS A 179 -23.52 20.43 3.09
C LYS A 179 -23.01 21.83 3.45
N TRP A 180 -21.70 22.00 3.58
CA TRP A 180 -21.06 23.30 3.82
C TRP A 180 -20.87 24.11 2.53
N GLY A 181 -21.40 23.64 1.39
CA GLY A 181 -21.28 24.28 0.08
C GLY A 181 -19.94 24.03 -0.62
N GLY A 182 -19.17 23.05 -0.15
CA GLY A 182 -17.92 22.64 -0.78
C GLY A 182 -18.14 21.73 -2.00
N SER A 183 -17.03 21.34 -2.62
CA SER A 183 -17.02 20.47 -3.80
C SER A 183 -15.77 19.62 -3.83
N TYR A 184 -15.73 18.64 -4.76
CA TYR A 184 -14.60 17.72 -4.89
C TYR A 184 -13.94 17.80 -6.26
N VAL A 185 -12.62 17.61 -6.26
CA VAL A 185 -11.86 17.17 -7.43
C VAL A 185 -11.44 15.73 -7.17
N LEU A 186 -12.17 14.80 -7.79
CA LEU A 186 -11.99 13.36 -7.57
C LEU A 186 -10.95 12.80 -8.53
N GLY A 187 -9.90 12.19 -7.99
CA GLY A 187 -8.86 11.58 -8.81
C GLY A 187 -7.63 11.14 -8.02
N ASN A 188 -6.64 10.64 -8.73
CA ASN A 188 -5.36 10.29 -8.12
C ASN A 188 -4.58 11.53 -7.66
N SER A 189 -3.47 11.31 -6.97
CA SER A 189 -2.66 12.41 -6.41
C SER A 189 -2.13 13.39 -7.45
N ALA A 190 -1.87 12.95 -8.69
CA ALA A 190 -1.42 13.87 -9.76
C ALA A 190 -2.55 14.81 -10.17
N ILE A 191 -3.78 14.31 -10.34
CA ILE A 191 -4.97 15.13 -10.65
C ILE A 191 -5.23 16.12 -9.51
N GLY A 192 -5.16 15.66 -8.26
CA GLY A 192 -5.38 16.52 -7.10
C GLY A 192 -4.35 17.65 -6.97
N LEU A 193 -3.08 17.34 -7.16
CA LEU A 193 -2.01 18.34 -7.11
C LEU A 193 -2.08 19.34 -8.28
N ALA A 194 -2.45 18.86 -9.48
CA ALA A 194 -2.73 19.77 -10.61
C ALA A 194 -3.91 20.72 -10.29
N ALA A 195 -4.96 20.22 -9.63
CA ALA A 195 -6.08 21.06 -9.23
C ALA A 195 -5.69 22.14 -8.20
N ILE A 196 -4.76 21.85 -7.27
CA ILE A 196 -4.18 22.86 -6.39
C ILE A 196 -3.41 23.91 -7.21
N THR A 197 -2.57 23.47 -8.13
CA THR A 197 -1.78 24.36 -9.01
C THR A 197 -2.67 25.30 -9.83
N ASP A 198 -3.73 24.75 -10.41
CA ASP A 198 -4.69 25.47 -11.27
C ASP A 198 -5.68 26.34 -10.48
N GLY A 199 -5.64 26.34 -9.16
CA GLY A 199 -6.62 27.06 -8.32
C GLY A 199 -8.03 26.45 -8.35
N LYS A 200 -8.16 25.17 -8.73
CA LYS A 200 -9.44 24.44 -8.77
C LYS A 200 -9.73 23.70 -7.46
N ALA A 201 -8.74 23.54 -6.60
CA ALA A 201 -8.87 22.96 -5.27
C ALA A 201 -8.18 23.84 -4.23
N ASP A 202 -8.69 23.82 -3.00
CA ASP A 202 -8.17 24.53 -1.83
C ASP A 202 -7.38 23.60 -0.92
N VAL A 203 -7.83 22.35 -0.84
CA VAL A 203 -7.32 21.31 0.06
C VAL A 203 -6.99 20.06 -0.73
N PHE A 204 -5.88 19.42 -0.40
CA PHE A 204 -5.43 18.18 -1.00
C PHE A 204 -5.21 17.12 0.08
N MET A 205 -5.80 15.95 -0.11
CA MET A 205 -5.64 14.81 0.79
C MET A 205 -5.38 13.54 -0.02
N ASN A 206 -4.13 13.08 -0.04
CA ASN A 206 -3.76 11.84 -0.72
C ASN A 206 -2.40 11.31 -0.24
N ALA A 207 -2.12 10.03 -0.52
CA ALA A 207 -0.86 9.40 -0.16
C ALA A 207 0.26 9.73 -1.15
N ARG A 208 1.42 10.11 -0.61
CA ARG A 208 2.67 10.35 -1.35
C ARG A 208 3.87 9.98 -0.48
N ASN A 209 5.03 9.85 -1.10
CA ASN A 209 6.29 9.78 -0.34
C ASN A 209 6.64 11.14 0.25
N LEU A 210 7.29 11.17 1.40
CA LEU A 210 7.80 12.42 1.96
C LEU A 210 8.88 13.04 1.06
N GLY A 211 8.91 14.35 1.04
CA GLY A 211 9.86 15.10 0.23
C GLY A 211 9.57 15.07 -1.27
N ASP A 212 8.33 14.74 -1.66
CA ASP A 212 7.89 14.67 -3.06
C ASP A 212 8.21 15.93 -3.85
N SER A 213 8.88 15.75 -4.99
CA SER A 213 9.37 16.86 -5.81
C SER A 213 8.24 17.69 -6.43
N LEU A 214 7.10 17.05 -6.77
CA LEU A 214 5.96 17.76 -7.31
C LEU A 214 5.34 18.69 -6.27
N ILE A 215 5.25 18.27 -5.01
CA ILE A 215 4.77 19.13 -3.91
C ILE A 215 5.74 20.29 -3.69
N LYS A 216 7.05 20.05 -3.75
CA LYS A 216 8.06 21.13 -3.66
C LYS A 216 7.95 22.12 -4.82
N ASP A 217 7.72 21.65 -6.03
CA ASP A 217 7.50 22.49 -7.22
C ASP A 217 6.23 23.34 -7.07
N ILE A 218 5.13 22.76 -6.58
CA ILE A 218 3.90 23.51 -6.32
C ILE A 218 4.13 24.55 -5.22
N ALA A 219 4.81 24.18 -4.14
CA ALA A 219 5.12 25.10 -3.03
C ALA A 219 6.00 26.30 -3.46
N SER A 220 6.76 26.16 -4.54
CA SER A 220 7.51 27.30 -5.13
C SER A 220 6.63 28.29 -5.90
N LYS A 221 5.42 27.90 -6.28
CA LYS A 221 4.48 28.70 -7.10
C LYS A 221 3.24 29.15 -6.31
N ARG A 222 2.88 28.41 -5.28
CA ARG A 222 1.73 28.68 -4.39
C ARG A 222 2.12 28.41 -2.95
N GLU A 223 1.78 29.33 -2.07
CA GLU A 223 1.96 29.12 -0.64
C GLU A 223 1.02 28.01 -0.14
N LEU A 224 1.62 26.97 0.42
CA LEU A 224 0.93 25.85 1.01
C LEU A 224 1.09 25.85 2.54
N LEU A 225 0.16 25.21 3.22
CA LEU A 225 0.24 24.87 4.64
C LEU A 225 -0.11 23.39 4.83
N TRP A 226 0.40 22.81 5.89
CA TRP A 226 -0.07 21.51 6.40
C TRP A 226 -1.25 21.74 7.34
N ILE A 227 -2.29 20.93 7.25
CA ILE A 227 -3.39 20.97 8.20
C ILE A 227 -2.91 20.37 9.51
N ASP A 228 -2.83 21.18 10.56
CA ASP A 228 -2.36 20.75 11.88
C ASP A 228 -3.37 19.83 12.58
N GLY A 229 -2.88 18.97 13.47
CA GLY A 229 -3.71 18.02 14.18
C GLY A 229 -3.10 17.52 15.48
N ASP A 230 -3.93 16.88 16.26
CA ASP A 230 -3.50 16.16 17.46
C ASP A 230 -3.02 14.76 17.10
N GLN A 231 -1.81 14.40 17.54
CA GLN A 231 -1.20 13.12 17.22
C GLN A 231 -2.01 11.93 17.74
N ALA A 232 -2.61 12.03 18.92
CA ALA A 232 -3.41 10.94 19.48
C ALA A 232 -4.70 10.71 18.67
N THR A 233 -5.33 11.79 18.18
CA THR A 233 -6.49 11.71 17.27
C THR A 233 -6.12 11.08 15.93
N VAL A 234 -4.97 11.46 15.36
CA VAL A 234 -4.47 10.86 14.12
C VAL A 234 -4.10 9.39 14.32
N GLN A 235 -3.52 9.01 15.48
CA GLN A 235 -3.24 7.62 15.82
C GLN A 235 -4.51 6.78 15.89
N LYS A 236 -5.55 7.28 16.58
CA LYS A 236 -6.85 6.59 16.64
C LYS A 236 -7.48 6.36 15.26
N ALA A 237 -7.34 7.35 14.37
CA ALA A 237 -7.79 7.20 12.98
C ALA A 237 -6.95 6.16 12.21
N ALA A 238 -5.63 6.16 12.39
CA ALA A 238 -4.71 5.24 11.74
C ALA A 238 -4.95 3.78 12.19
N ASP A 239 -5.23 3.56 13.46
CA ASP A 239 -5.48 2.23 14.04
C ASP A 239 -6.67 1.51 13.38
N THR A 240 -7.64 2.26 12.85
CA THR A 240 -8.81 1.69 12.15
C THR A 240 -8.40 0.74 11.02
N PHE A 241 -7.28 1.00 10.35
CA PHE A 241 -6.80 0.19 9.22
C PHE A 241 -5.42 -0.41 9.46
N ASN A 242 -5.00 -0.55 10.70
CA ASN A 242 -3.65 -1.02 11.07
C ASN A 242 -2.53 -0.18 10.41
N PHE A 243 -2.77 1.11 10.24
CA PHE A 243 -1.76 2.09 9.85
C PHE A 243 -1.06 2.65 11.10
N LYS A 244 -0.08 3.51 10.91
CA LYS A 244 0.61 4.19 12.01
C LYS A 244 0.44 5.69 11.87
N ALA A 245 0.18 6.38 12.98
CA ALA A 245 0.47 7.80 13.01
C ALA A 245 1.99 7.98 13.04
N ASP A 246 2.46 8.95 12.29
CA ASP A 246 3.86 9.31 12.19
C ASP A 246 3.97 10.84 12.13
N MET A 247 5.18 11.37 12.33
CA MET A 247 5.41 12.79 12.23
C MET A 247 6.13 13.10 10.91
N VAL A 248 5.62 14.09 10.20
CA VAL A 248 6.37 14.70 9.10
C VAL A 248 7.23 15.79 9.69
N GLU A 249 8.55 15.59 9.62
CA GLU A 249 9.51 16.48 10.24
C GLU A 249 9.50 17.88 9.62
N LYS A 250 9.74 18.88 10.47
CA LYS A 250 10.03 20.26 10.06
C LYS A 250 11.05 20.29 8.92
N GLY A 251 10.78 21.11 7.92
CA GLY A 251 11.67 21.29 6.78
C GLY A 251 11.59 20.18 5.71
N THR A 252 10.76 19.14 5.88
CA THR A 252 10.46 18.18 4.79
C THR A 252 9.96 18.90 3.54
N TYR A 253 9.14 19.92 3.75
CA TYR A 253 8.74 20.88 2.72
C TYR A 253 9.04 22.30 3.17
N PRO A 254 9.30 23.28 2.23
CA PRO A 254 9.68 24.65 2.58
C PRO A 254 8.69 25.38 3.49
N PHE A 255 7.42 25.01 3.43
CA PHE A 255 6.33 25.64 4.21
C PHE A 255 6.11 25.04 5.60
N MET A 256 6.89 24.01 5.99
CA MET A 256 6.72 23.33 7.27
C MET A 256 7.64 23.95 8.34
N GLU A 257 7.02 24.67 9.28
CA GLU A 257 7.73 25.35 10.36
C GLU A 257 7.92 24.52 11.62
N LYS A 258 7.19 23.41 11.74
CA LYS A 258 7.23 22.43 12.83
C LYS A 258 6.96 21.03 12.30
N ASP A 259 7.01 20.03 13.17
CA ASP A 259 6.57 18.67 12.87
C ASP A 259 5.03 18.60 12.84
N TYR A 260 4.48 17.79 11.93
CA TYR A 260 3.04 17.61 11.78
C TYR A 260 2.66 16.13 11.79
N PRO A 261 1.61 15.73 12.52
CA PRO A 261 1.13 14.37 12.52
C PRO A 261 0.50 14.00 11.19
N THR A 262 0.70 12.77 10.78
CA THR A 262 0.09 12.18 9.59
C THR A 262 -0.13 10.69 9.76
N VAL A 263 -0.79 10.07 8.78
CA VAL A 263 -0.97 8.63 8.68
C VAL A 263 0.08 8.05 7.74
N ARG A 264 0.86 7.09 8.23
CA ARG A 264 1.79 6.29 7.45
C ARG A 264 1.17 4.94 7.10
N MET A 265 1.14 4.63 5.83
CA MET A 265 0.49 3.44 5.27
C MET A 265 1.51 2.42 4.81
N TRP A 266 1.12 1.15 4.90
CA TRP A 266 1.84 0.03 4.30
C TRP A 266 1.11 -0.46 3.04
N VAL A 267 1.87 -1.09 2.15
CA VAL A 267 1.38 -1.72 0.91
C VAL A 267 1.95 -3.13 0.81
N ALA A 268 1.09 -4.08 0.45
CA ALA A 268 1.44 -5.48 0.35
C ALA A 268 1.10 -6.09 -1.02
N LEU A 269 1.84 -7.14 -1.35
CA LEU A 269 1.44 -8.16 -2.31
C LEU A 269 0.62 -9.20 -1.57
N LEU A 270 -0.65 -9.37 -1.96
CA LEU A 270 -1.50 -10.45 -1.48
C LEU A 270 -1.66 -11.50 -2.58
N ALA A 271 -1.85 -12.75 -2.18
CA ALA A 271 -2.16 -13.86 -3.07
C ALA A 271 -3.56 -14.43 -2.78
N GLY A 272 -4.28 -14.82 -3.82
CA GLY A 272 -5.50 -15.62 -3.66
C GLY A 272 -5.17 -17.01 -3.11
N ASN A 273 -6.01 -17.54 -2.22
CA ASN A 273 -5.74 -18.85 -1.60
C ASN A 273 -5.88 -20.03 -2.58
N HIS A 274 -6.33 -19.79 -3.81
CA HIS A 274 -6.34 -20.76 -4.91
C HIS A 274 -4.97 -20.93 -5.59
N VAL A 275 -4.05 -19.97 -5.39
CA VAL A 275 -2.72 -19.99 -6.03
C VAL A 275 -1.88 -21.11 -5.41
N SER A 276 -1.15 -21.85 -6.24
CA SER A 276 -0.32 -22.94 -5.74
C SER A 276 0.80 -22.43 -4.83
N GLU A 277 1.18 -23.24 -3.84
CA GLU A 277 2.31 -22.97 -2.97
C GLU A 277 3.58 -22.67 -3.76
N GLU A 278 3.84 -23.44 -4.81
CA GLU A 278 5.02 -23.32 -5.67
C GLU A 278 5.06 -21.97 -6.41
N THR A 279 3.93 -21.52 -6.96
CA THR A 279 3.85 -20.24 -7.66
C THR A 279 4.15 -19.08 -6.71
N VAL A 280 3.56 -19.07 -5.52
CA VAL A 280 3.80 -18.00 -4.54
C VAL A 280 5.23 -18.07 -3.99
N TYR A 281 5.74 -19.26 -3.68
CA TYR A 281 7.13 -19.45 -3.26
C TYR A 281 8.12 -18.87 -4.27
N LYS A 282 7.99 -19.20 -5.55
CA LYS A 282 8.86 -18.71 -6.61
C LYS A 282 8.77 -17.21 -6.81
N TYR A 283 7.56 -16.66 -6.77
CA TYR A 283 7.37 -15.20 -6.87
C TYR A 283 8.06 -14.47 -5.72
N VAL A 284 7.82 -14.90 -4.48
CA VAL A 284 8.42 -14.32 -3.27
C VAL A 284 9.94 -14.44 -3.29
N LYS A 285 10.46 -15.63 -3.64
CA LYS A 285 11.90 -15.90 -3.75
C LYS A 285 12.56 -15.01 -4.80
N ALA A 286 11.98 -14.89 -5.99
CA ALA A 286 12.53 -14.05 -7.05
C ALA A 286 12.67 -12.58 -6.60
N VAL A 287 11.64 -12.05 -5.95
CA VAL A 287 11.64 -10.67 -5.46
C VAL A 287 12.66 -10.50 -4.32
N ALA A 288 12.71 -11.44 -3.38
CA ALA A 288 13.60 -11.38 -2.22
C ALA A 288 15.09 -11.48 -2.57
N GLU A 289 15.42 -12.32 -3.52
CA GLU A 289 16.82 -12.57 -3.95
C GLU A 289 17.35 -11.51 -4.93
N ASN A 290 16.48 -10.59 -5.38
CA ASN A 290 16.82 -9.49 -6.28
C ASN A 290 16.55 -8.12 -5.67
N GLU A 291 16.81 -7.93 -4.36
CA GLU A 291 16.50 -6.71 -3.61
C GLU A 291 16.98 -5.43 -4.33
N ALA A 292 18.24 -5.35 -4.73
CA ALA A 292 18.79 -4.17 -5.39
C ALA A 292 18.04 -3.83 -6.69
N ARG A 293 17.61 -4.84 -7.43
CA ARG A 293 16.85 -4.69 -8.66
C ARG A 293 15.42 -4.22 -8.39
N VAL A 294 14.81 -4.74 -7.32
CA VAL A 294 13.49 -4.26 -6.86
C VAL A 294 13.57 -2.80 -6.44
N GLN A 295 14.60 -2.41 -5.70
CA GLN A 295 14.84 -1.02 -5.32
C GLN A 295 15.07 -0.11 -6.54
N ALA A 296 15.71 -0.62 -7.59
CA ALA A 296 15.95 0.11 -8.85
C ALA A 296 14.66 0.42 -9.64
N ILE A 297 13.53 -0.25 -9.36
CA ILE A 297 12.21 0.13 -9.91
C ILE A 297 11.84 1.56 -9.50
N GLY A 298 12.35 2.04 -8.36
CA GLY A 298 12.19 3.40 -7.90
C GLY A 298 10.96 3.63 -7.00
N GLY A 299 10.57 4.89 -6.84
CA GLY A 299 9.45 5.29 -5.99
C GLY A 299 9.61 4.80 -4.55
N SER A 300 8.53 4.30 -3.96
CA SER A 300 8.52 3.79 -2.57
C SER A 300 9.45 2.60 -2.36
N LEU A 301 9.62 1.74 -3.37
CA LEU A 301 10.51 0.58 -3.27
C LEU A 301 11.97 0.98 -3.09
N LYS A 302 12.41 2.09 -3.70
CA LYS A 302 13.82 2.53 -3.63
C LYS A 302 14.30 2.73 -2.19
N THR A 303 13.44 3.21 -1.30
CA THR A 303 13.81 3.62 0.05
C THR A 303 13.24 2.74 1.15
N ALA A 304 12.19 1.98 0.88
CA ALA A 304 11.50 1.20 1.91
C ALA A 304 11.56 -0.31 1.73
N PHE A 305 11.80 -0.80 0.49
CA PHE A 305 11.87 -2.23 0.26
C PHE A 305 13.20 -2.81 0.75
N THR A 306 13.13 -3.82 1.59
CA THR A 306 14.25 -4.72 1.92
C THR A 306 13.72 -6.14 2.10
N ARG A 307 14.55 -7.14 1.79
CA ARG A 307 14.23 -8.55 2.02
C ARG A 307 13.81 -8.81 3.46
N ALA A 308 14.48 -8.20 4.42
CA ALA A 308 14.20 -8.36 5.85
C ALA A 308 12.79 -7.86 6.25
N LYS A 309 12.23 -6.88 5.54
CA LYS A 309 10.89 -6.33 5.80
C LYS A 309 9.76 -7.08 5.09
N MET A 310 10.07 -7.95 4.13
CA MET A 310 9.04 -8.65 3.36
C MET A 310 8.03 -9.43 4.21
N PRO A 311 8.42 -10.10 5.31
CA PRO A 311 7.46 -10.80 6.16
C PRO A 311 6.73 -9.88 7.15
N ALA A 312 6.93 -8.57 7.13
CA ALA A 312 6.15 -7.68 8.00
C ALA A 312 4.65 -7.79 7.69
N ASN A 313 3.84 -7.91 8.73
CA ASN A 313 2.42 -8.25 8.64
C ASN A 313 1.55 -7.35 9.52
N PRO A 314 1.50 -6.05 9.24
CA PRO A 314 0.70 -5.12 10.05
C PRO A 314 -0.81 -5.39 9.96
N GLY A 315 -1.26 -6.05 8.88
CA GLY A 315 -2.66 -6.45 8.68
C GLY A 315 -3.09 -7.72 9.41
N ASN A 316 -2.18 -8.39 10.13
CA ASN A 316 -2.42 -9.67 10.81
C ASN A 316 -3.07 -10.73 9.90
N LEU A 317 -2.66 -10.78 8.65
CA LEU A 317 -3.13 -11.75 7.67
C LEU A 317 -2.44 -13.10 7.85
N PRO A 318 -3.08 -14.22 7.53
CA PRO A 318 -2.36 -15.47 7.35
C PRO A 318 -1.33 -15.31 6.21
N TYR A 319 -0.13 -15.87 6.39
CA TYR A 319 0.81 -15.97 5.29
C TYR A 319 0.34 -17.03 4.30
N HIS A 320 0.51 -16.77 3.00
CA HIS A 320 0.34 -17.82 2.01
C HIS A 320 1.39 -18.93 2.25
N PRO A 321 1.03 -20.24 2.14
CA PRO A 321 1.97 -21.32 2.42
C PRO A 321 3.31 -21.20 1.69
N GLY A 322 3.30 -20.80 0.41
CA GLY A 322 4.53 -20.60 -0.36
C GLY A 322 5.40 -19.45 0.16
N ALA A 323 4.79 -18.38 0.64
CA ALA A 323 5.53 -17.28 1.27
C ALA A 323 6.12 -17.71 2.62
N ALA A 324 5.31 -18.36 3.46
CA ALA A 324 5.75 -18.87 4.75
C ALA A 324 6.91 -19.87 4.61
N ARG A 325 6.84 -20.78 3.61
CA ARG A 325 7.92 -21.74 3.28
C ARG A 325 9.22 -20.99 2.98
N TYR A 326 9.20 -20.01 2.08
CA TYR A 326 10.41 -19.24 1.76
C TYR A 326 10.97 -18.50 2.98
N TYR A 327 10.12 -17.83 3.75
CA TYR A 327 10.58 -17.07 4.91
C TYR A 327 11.18 -17.96 6.00
N LYS A 328 10.63 -19.16 6.23
CA LYS A 328 11.20 -20.14 7.16
C LYS A 328 12.53 -20.68 6.67
N GLU A 329 12.64 -21.02 5.39
CA GLU A 329 13.88 -21.50 4.75
C GLU A 329 15.04 -20.53 4.93
N VAL A 330 14.78 -19.23 4.85
CA VAL A 330 15.80 -18.18 4.96
C VAL A 330 15.90 -17.54 6.34
N GLY A 331 15.18 -18.08 7.35
CA GLY A 331 15.24 -17.61 8.74
C GLY A 331 14.55 -16.26 9.01
N LEU A 332 13.69 -15.80 8.12
CA LEU A 332 12.92 -14.55 8.29
C LEU A 332 11.59 -14.76 9.03
N LEU A 333 11.14 -15.99 9.18
CA LEU A 333 9.97 -16.40 9.96
C LEU A 333 10.35 -17.62 10.80
N LYS A 334 9.84 -17.69 12.05
CA LYS A 334 10.07 -18.81 12.97
C LYS A 334 9.17 -19.99 12.67
#